data_dbb634245583162484b34e5b9f2a58d4
#
_entry.id   dbb634245583162484b34e5b9f2a58d4
#
_cell.length_a   1.000
_cell.length_b   1.000
_cell.length_c   1.000
_cell.angle_alpha   90.00
_cell.angle_beta   90.00
_cell.angle_gamma   90.00
#
_symmetry.space_group_name_H-M   'P 1'
#
loop_
_entity.id
_entity.type
_entity.pdbx_description
1 polymer ?
#
loop_
_entity_poly.entity_id
_entity_poly.type
_entity_poly.pdbx_seq_one_letter_code
_entity_poly.pdbx_strand_id
1 'polypeptide(L)'
;MLERLEAAGVQFGLNLNAATSWDYTKYEIKDLPVTAENIDLALLILHDWSQFIALEPAEIDSERGVIMEELRTRDGAMLRAQNDMLQNLFKGTIYERRNLIGYLDGLQSFDHTALEAFYKKWYRPEYQAIVIVGDVDVNEVEA
;
A
#
# COMPACT_ATOMS: atom_id res chain seq x y z
N MET A 1 12.45 -0.63 -12.59
CA MET A 1 11.99 -1.67 -11.63
C MET A 1 10.83 -2.47 -12.21
N LEU A 2 9.72 -1.86 -12.61
CA LEU A 2 8.54 -2.54 -13.19
C LEU A 2 8.91 -3.42 -14.39
N GLU A 3 9.71 -2.94 -15.34
CA GLU A 3 10.16 -3.72 -16.50
C GLU A 3 10.89 -5.03 -16.13
N ARG A 4 11.64 -5.02 -15.03
CA ARG A 4 12.32 -6.25 -14.55
C ARG A 4 11.34 -7.24 -13.96
N LEU A 5 10.30 -6.77 -13.29
CA LEU A 5 9.21 -7.59 -12.77
C LEU A 5 8.40 -8.20 -13.91
N GLU A 6 8.05 -7.41 -14.90
CA GLU A 6 7.34 -7.89 -16.10
C GLU A 6 8.15 -8.94 -16.85
N ALA A 7 9.47 -8.76 -16.96
CA ALA A 7 10.36 -9.75 -17.55
C ALA A 7 10.41 -11.07 -16.76
N ALA A 8 10.22 -11.01 -15.43
CA ALA A 8 10.09 -12.17 -14.55
C ALA A 8 8.67 -12.78 -14.55
N GLY A 9 7.75 -12.25 -15.37
CA GLY A 9 6.37 -12.73 -15.47
C GLY A 9 5.40 -12.12 -14.44
N VAL A 10 5.82 -11.14 -13.68
CA VAL A 10 4.98 -10.45 -12.67
C VAL A 10 4.13 -9.39 -13.36
N GLN A 11 2.82 -9.50 -13.20
CA GLN A 11 1.85 -8.53 -13.73
C GLN A 11 1.30 -7.67 -12.60
N PHE A 12 1.30 -6.34 -12.79
CA PHE A 12 0.70 -5.41 -11.86
C PHE A 12 -0.82 -5.67 -11.71
N GLY A 13 -1.31 -5.66 -10.49
CA GLY A 13 -2.72 -5.95 -10.17
C GLY A 13 -3.06 -7.44 -10.06
N LEU A 14 -2.28 -8.33 -10.68
CA LEU A 14 -2.44 -9.78 -10.58
C LEU A 14 -1.47 -10.36 -9.54
N ASN A 15 -0.17 -10.21 -9.77
CA ASN A 15 0.88 -10.75 -8.93
C ASN A 15 1.44 -9.71 -7.94
N LEU A 16 1.39 -8.42 -8.32
CA LEU A 16 1.86 -7.29 -7.53
C LEU A 16 0.66 -6.49 -7.06
N ASN A 17 0.48 -6.37 -5.75
CA ASN A 17 -0.68 -5.68 -5.19
C ASN A 17 -0.35 -5.01 -3.86
N ALA A 18 -1.18 -4.05 -3.47
CA ALA A 18 -1.16 -3.43 -2.16
C ALA A 18 -2.57 -3.27 -1.62
N ALA A 19 -2.72 -3.34 -0.32
CA ALA A 19 -3.99 -3.14 0.36
C ALA A 19 -3.78 -2.36 1.66
N THR A 20 -4.65 -1.39 1.91
CA THR A 20 -4.67 -0.60 3.14
C THR A 20 -5.79 -1.08 4.05
N SER A 21 -5.47 -1.26 5.32
CA SER A 21 -6.42 -1.50 6.39
C SER A 21 -6.36 -0.34 7.41
N TRP A 22 -7.12 -0.42 8.49
CA TRP A 22 -7.17 0.64 9.50
C TRP A 22 -5.84 0.87 10.22
N ASP A 23 -5.04 -0.18 10.39
CA ASP A 23 -3.82 -0.15 11.21
C ASP A 23 -2.56 -0.60 10.46
N TYR A 24 -2.70 -1.06 9.21
CA TYR A 24 -1.55 -1.50 8.42
C TYR A 24 -1.76 -1.28 6.91
N THR A 25 -0.67 -1.21 6.19
CA THR A 25 -0.63 -1.35 4.73
C THR A 25 0.14 -2.63 4.41
N LYS A 26 -0.42 -3.44 3.52
CA LYS A 26 0.19 -4.70 3.06
C LYS A 26 0.59 -4.55 1.60
N TYR A 27 1.82 -4.93 1.30
CA TYR A 27 2.34 -5.07 -0.06
C TYR A 27 2.55 -6.55 -0.34
N GLU A 28 2.19 -7.02 -1.51
CA GLU A 28 2.24 -8.43 -1.86
C GLU A 28 2.88 -8.63 -3.23
N ILE A 29 3.79 -9.61 -3.31
CA ILE A 29 4.27 -10.20 -4.55
C ILE A 29 3.87 -11.66 -4.51
N LYS A 30 3.08 -12.12 -5.47
CA LYS A 30 2.52 -13.48 -5.51
C LYS A 30 2.93 -14.20 -6.78
N ASP A 31 2.92 -15.53 -6.71
CA ASP A 31 3.11 -16.41 -7.85
C ASP A 31 4.41 -16.14 -8.64
N LEU A 32 5.45 -15.70 -7.91
CA LEU A 32 6.77 -15.49 -8.48
C LEU A 32 7.49 -16.86 -8.56
N PRO A 33 8.01 -17.26 -9.75
CA PRO A 33 8.79 -18.48 -9.85
C PRO A 33 10.00 -18.46 -8.90
N VAL A 34 10.19 -19.54 -8.14
CA VAL A 34 11.25 -19.65 -7.13
C VAL A 34 12.58 -19.91 -7.82
N THR A 35 13.31 -18.82 -8.10
CA THR A 35 14.71 -18.83 -8.55
C THR A 35 15.48 -17.83 -7.69
N ALA A 36 16.78 -18.01 -7.53
CA ALA A 36 17.61 -17.08 -6.76
C ALA A 36 17.47 -15.63 -7.25
N GLU A 37 17.46 -15.43 -8.58
CA GLU A 37 17.30 -14.09 -9.17
C GLU A 37 15.95 -13.46 -8.83
N ASN A 38 14.87 -14.23 -8.84
CA ASN A 38 13.52 -13.74 -8.52
C ASN A 38 13.37 -13.46 -7.02
N ILE A 39 13.98 -14.26 -6.16
CA ILE A 39 14.00 -14.02 -4.71
C ILE A 39 14.74 -12.71 -4.42
N ASP A 40 15.94 -12.53 -4.97
CA ASP A 40 16.71 -11.30 -4.84
C ASP A 40 15.94 -10.08 -5.33
N LEU A 41 15.26 -10.21 -6.46
CA LEU A 41 14.42 -9.14 -7.02
C LEU A 41 13.24 -8.80 -6.09
N ALA A 42 12.56 -9.81 -5.56
CA ALA A 42 11.44 -9.62 -4.63
C ALA A 42 11.90 -8.93 -3.34
N LEU A 43 13.01 -9.37 -2.76
CA LEU A 43 13.61 -8.77 -1.57
C LEU A 43 14.03 -7.32 -1.81
N LEU A 44 14.65 -7.03 -2.96
CA LEU A 44 15.01 -5.67 -3.34
C LEU A 44 13.78 -4.75 -3.45
N ILE A 45 12.69 -5.24 -4.03
CA ILE A 45 11.45 -4.46 -4.17
C ILE A 45 10.82 -4.20 -2.80
N LEU A 46 10.74 -5.22 -1.95
CA LEU A 46 10.23 -5.05 -0.59
C LEU A 46 11.08 -4.06 0.22
N HIS A 47 12.41 -4.13 0.07
CA HIS A 47 13.34 -3.18 0.66
C HIS A 47 13.05 -1.74 0.19
N ASP A 48 12.92 -1.53 -1.13
CA ASP A 48 12.66 -0.21 -1.69
C ASP A 48 11.29 0.35 -1.23
N TRP A 49 10.27 -0.49 -1.18
CA TRP A 49 8.96 -0.07 -0.66
C TRP A 49 8.99 0.25 0.82
N SER A 50 9.85 -0.42 1.57
CA SER A 50 9.94 -0.23 3.02
C SER A 50 10.42 1.16 3.43
N GLN A 51 11.39 1.75 2.71
CA GLN A 51 12.06 3.00 3.13
C GLN A 51 12.47 3.93 1.98
N PHE A 52 12.37 3.50 0.73
CA PHE A 52 12.99 4.19 -0.41
C PHE A 52 12.01 4.58 -1.51
N ILE A 53 10.72 4.72 -1.20
CA ILE A 53 9.73 5.26 -2.15
C ILE A 53 10.10 6.70 -2.47
N ALA A 54 10.22 7.03 -3.75
CA ALA A 54 10.70 8.33 -4.22
C ALA A 54 9.75 9.49 -3.88
N LEU A 55 8.44 9.24 -3.79
CA LEU A 55 7.40 10.23 -3.47
C LEU A 55 7.49 11.48 -4.36
N GLU A 56 7.71 11.27 -5.66
CA GLU A 56 7.83 12.37 -6.63
C GLU A 56 6.54 13.21 -6.67
N PRO A 57 6.61 14.54 -6.53
CA PRO A 57 5.44 15.40 -6.47
C PRO A 57 4.45 15.23 -7.64
N ALA A 58 4.96 15.06 -8.85
CA ALA A 58 4.13 14.86 -10.04
C ALA A 58 3.34 13.54 -9.98
N GLU A 59 3.94 12.48 -9.46
CA GLU A 59 3.29 11.18 -9.30
C GLU A 59 2.24 11.22 -8.17
N ILE A 60 2.54 11.91 -7.06
CA ILE A 60 1.59 12.13 -5.97
C ILE A 60 0.34 12.87 -6.49
N ASP A 61 0.52 13.93 -7.28
CA ASP A 61 -0.60 14.71 -7.81
C ASP A 61 -1.40 13.92 -8.86
N SER A 62 -0.73 13.12 -9.67
CA SER A 62 -1.39 12.20 -10.60
C SER A 62 -2.26 11.18 -9.87
N GLU A 63 -1.70 10.51 -8.87
CA GLU A 63 -2.40 9.50 -8.08
C GLU A 63 -3.53 10.10 -7.24
N ARG A 64 -3.38 11.32 -6.73
CA ARG A 64 -4.44 12.07 -6.08
C ARG A 64 -5.70 12.16 -6.96
N GLY A 65 -5.52 12.44 -8.24
CA GLY A 65 -6.61 12.49 -9.22
C GLY A 65 -7.33 11.14 -9.37
N VAL A 66 -6.57 10.06 -9.41
CA VAL A 66 -7.09 8.67 -9.49
C VAL A 66 -7.90 8.34 -8.25
N ILE A 67 -7.38 8.61 -7.05
CA ILE A 67 -8.08 8.31 -5.78
C ILE A 67 -9.35 9.16 -5.64
N MET A 68 -9.32 10.42 -6.04
CA MET A 68 -10.52 11.28 -6.02
C MET A 68 -11.60 10.75 -6.97
N GLU A 69 -11.24 10.26 -8.15
CA GLU A 69 -12.17 9.64 -9.08
C GLU A 69 -12.70 8.30 -8.54
N GLU A 70 -11.87 7.50 -7.88
CA GLU A 70 -12.28 6.30 -7.20
C GLU A 70 -13.30 6.60 -6.09
N LEU A 71 -13.04 7.62 -5.27
CA LEU A 71 -13.98 8.07 -4.24
C LEU A 71 -15.32 8.48 -4.87
N ARG A 72 -15.30 9.24 -5.96
CA ARG A 72 -16.49 9.69 -6.68
C ARG A 72 -17.31 8.52 -7.26
N THR A 73 -16.64 7.54 -7.83
CA THR A 73 -17.32 6.37 -8.46
C THR A 73 -17.88 5.41 -7.42
N ARG A 74 -17.26 5.33 -6.25
CA ARG A 74 -17.76 4.51 -5.13
C ARG A 74 -18.86 5.19 -4.32
N ASP A 75 -19.06 6.51 -4.44
CA ASP A 75 -20.07 7.24 -3.66
C ASP A 75 -21.49 6.84 -4.07
N GLY A 76 -22.00 5.83 -3.42
CA GLY A 76 -23.35 5.28 -3.59
C GLY A 76 -24.07 5.15 -2.25
N ALA A 77 -25.38 4.90 -2.30
CA ALA A 77 -26.19 4.74 -1.09
C ALA A 77 -25.66 3.65 -0.15
N MET A 78 -25.12 2.56 -0.72
CA MET A 78 -24.53 1.46 0.06
C MET A 78 -23.29 1.91 0.83
N LEU A 79 -22.37 2.64 0.18
CA LEU A 79 -21.16 3.13 0.85
C LEU A 79 -21.50 4.13 1.97
N ARG A 80 -22.47 5.04 1.72
CA ARG A 80 -22.91 5.98 2.76
C ARG A 80 -23.51 5.26 3.96
N ALA A 81 -24.39 4.27 3.73
CA ALA A 81 -24.97 3.46 4.81
C ALA A 81 -23.90 2.67 5.57
N GLN A 82 -22.90 2.12 4.87
CA GLN A 82 -21.79 1.42 5.50
C GLN A 82 -20.93 2.36 6.35
N ASN A 83 -20.63 3.56 5.86
CA ASN A 83 -19.87 4.56 6.61
C ASN A 83 -20.63 5.00 7.87
N ASP A 84 -21.92 5.27 7.77
CA ASP A 84 -22.77 5.62 8.92
C ASP A 84 -22.81 4.49 9.95
N MET A 85 -22.92 3.25 9.49
CA MET A 85 -22.87 2.07 10.37
C MET A 85 -21.52 1.97 11.09
N LEU A 86 -20.40 2.11 10.38
CA LEU A 86 -19.06 2.03 10.96
C LEU A 86 -18.80 3.16 11.94
N GLN A 87 -19.20 4.40 11.64
CA GLN A 87 -19.09 5.53 12.55
C GLN A 87 -19.87 5.30 13.85
N ASN A 88 -21.07 4.74 13.77
CA ASN A 88 -21.85 4.41 14.95
C ASN A 88 -21.25 3.24 15.74
N LEU A 89 -20.79 2.19 15.05
CA LEU A 89 -20.17 1.02 15.68
C LEU A 89 -18.89 1.38 16.43
N PHE A 90 -18.06 2.24 15.85
CA PHE A 90 -16.76 2.65 16.40
C PHE A 90 -16.79 3.99 17.14
N LYS A 91 -17.98 4.48 17.46
CA LYS A 91 -18.16 5.76 18.16
C LYS A 91 -17.32 5.85 19.42
N GLY A 92 -16.58 6.96 19.56
CA GLY A 92 -15.69 7.20 20.69
C GLY A 92 -14.33 6.51 20.61
N THR A 93 -14.06 5.75 19.56
CA THR A 93 -12.75 5.16 19.28
C THR A 93 -11.98 5.93 18.21
N ILE A 94 -10.69 5.63 18.04
CA ILE A 94 -9.89 6.20 16.94
C ILE A 94 -10.41 5.81 15.55
N TYR A 95 -11.14 4.70 15.44
CA TYR A 95 -11.67 4.18 14.16
C TYR A 95 -12.91 4.92 13.68
N GLU A 96 -13.60 5.66 14.54
CA GLU A 96 -14.79 6.46 14.17
C GLU A 96 -14.51 7.39 12.97
N ARG A 97 -13.28 7.91 12.88
CA ARG A 97 -12.85 8.87 11.86
C ARG A 97 -11.86 8.31 10.85
N ARG A 98 -11.65 6.99 10.83
CA ARG A 98 -10.73 6.34 9.88
C ARG A 98 -11.49 5.80 8.68
N ASN A 99 -11.69 6.64 7.67
CA ASN A 99 -12.14 6.19 6.36
C ASN A 99 -10.92 5.76 5.53
N LEU A 100 -10.89 4.50 5.06
CA LEU A 100 -9.73 3.91 4.37
C LEU A 100 -9.37 4.63 3.07
N ILE A 101 -10.36 5.09 2.30
CA ILE A 101 -10.13 5.87 1.09
C ILE A 101 -9.86 7.36 1.39
N GLY A 102 -10.05 7.78 2.64
CA GLY A 102 -9.94 9.17 3.04
C GLY A 102 -11.23 9.97 2.85
N TYR A 103 -11.12 11.27 3.05
CA TYR A 103 -12.19 12.25 2.86
C TYR A 103 -11.78 13.21 1.76
N LEU A 104 -12.75 13.70 0.99
CA LEU A 104 -12.51 14.57 -0.16
C LEU A 104 -11.68 15.82 0.22
N ASP A 105 -12.06 16.48 1.32
CA ASP A 105 -11.34 17.68 1.80
C ASP A 105 -9.88 17.37 2.13
N GLY A 106 -9.62 16.23 2.76
CA GLY A 106 -8.28 15.76 3.06
C GLY A 106 -7.48 15.47 1.79
N LEU A 107 -8.07 14.74 0.83
CA LEU A 107 -7.45 14.42 -0.45
C LEU A 107 -7.10 15.67 -1.26
N GLN A 108 -7.95 16.69 -1.22
CA GLN A 108 -7.73 17.95 -1.93
C GLN A 108 -6.69 18.85 -1.26
N SER A 109 -6.53 18.77 0.06
CA SER A 109 -5.79 19.75 0.84
C SER A 109 -4.43 19.30 1.34
N PHE A 110 -4.13 17.98 1.41
CA PHE A 110 -2.82 17.55 1.89
C PHE A 110 -1.71 17.99 0.91
N ASP A 111 -0.59 18.44 1.45
CA ASP A 111 0.60 18.76 0.69
C ASP A 111 1.57 17.55 0.61
N HIS A 112 2.55 17.64 -0.28
CA HIS A 112 3.54 16.58 -0.49
C HIS A 112 4.36 16.33 0.79
N THR A 113 4.64 17.37 1.57
CA THR A 113 5.41 17.28 2.82
C THR A 113 4.67 16.52 3.90
N ALA A 114 3.33 16.59 3.93
CA ALA A 114 2.51 15.80 4.85
C ALA A 114 2.60 14.30 4.53
N LEU A 115 2.58 13.93 3.24
CA LEU A 115 2.75 12.54 2.81
C LEU A 115 4.15 12.01 3.10
N GLU A 116 5.19 12.81 2.81
CA GLU A 116 6.56 12.45 3.17
C GLU A 116 6.75 12.28 4.68
N ALA A 117 6.20 13.19 5.49
CA ALA A 117 6.27 13.10 6.93
C ALA A 117 5.55 11.85 7.47
N PHE A 118 4.41 11.50 6.88
CA PHE A 118 3.71 10.27 7.20
C PHE A 118 4.56 9.04 6.86
N TYR A 119 5.12 8.98 5.66
CA TYR A 119 5.95 7.88 5.22
C TYR A 119 7.17 7.72 6.14
N LYS A 120 7.95 8.78 6.37
CA LYS A 120 9.12 8.78 7.26
C LYS A 120 8.79 8.39 8.71
N LYS A 121 7.58 8.68 9.17
CA LYS A 121 7.14 8.36 10.54
C LYS A 121 6.77 6.90 10.69
N TRP A 122 6.08 6.32 9.72
CA TRP A 122 5.43 5.02 9.88
C TRP A 122 6.11 3.89 9.11
N TYR A 123 6.81 4.18 8.01
CA TYR A 123 7.56 3.19 7.24
C TYR A 123 8.97 3.01 7.82
N ARG A 124 9.02 2.41 8.99
CA ARG A 124 10.25 2.17 9.75
C ARG A 124 10.38 0.67 10.04
N PRO A 125 11.61 0.10 10.02
CA PRO A 125 11.82 -1.33 10.21
C PRO A 125 11.13 -1.90 11.46
N GLU A 126 11.10 -1.13 12.56
CA GLU A 126 10.50 -1.56 13.82
C GLU A 126 8.97 -1.71 13.75
N TYR A 127 8.33 -1.20 12.71
CA TYR A 127 6.88 -1.31 12.48
C TYR A 127 6.54 -2.19 11.28
N GLN A 128 7.52 -2.91 10.73
CA GLN A 128 7.35 -3.73 9.54
C GLN A 128 7.56 -5.20 9.85
N ALA A 129 6.90 -6.05 9.09
CA ALA A 129 7.14 -7.48 9.07
C ALA A 129 7.18 -7.94 7.62
N ILE A 130 8.15 -8.79 7.29
CA ILE A 130 8.26 -9.46 6.00
C ILE A 130 7.82 -10.91 6.21
N VAL A 131 6.93 -11.40 5.36
CA VAL A 131 6.46 -12.78 5.36
C VAL A 131 6.74 -13.38 3.99
N ILE A 132 7.53 -14.44 3.94
CA ILE A 132 7.87 -15.15 2.72
C ILE A 132 7.33 -16.57 2.83
N VAL A 133 6.59 -17.01 1.81
CA VAL A 133 5.97 -18.33 1.75
C VAL A 133 6.24 -18.93 0.38
N GLY A 134 6.86 -20.10 0.35
CA GLY A 134 7.19 -20.80 -0.90
C GLY A 134 8.18 -21.93 -0.67
N ASP A 135 8.65 -22.52 -1.76
CA ASP A 135 9.71 -23.51 -1.77
C ASP A 135 11.09 -22.84 -1.73
N VAL A 136 11.42 -22.26 -0.57
CA VAL A 136 12.65 -21.48 -0.34
C VAL A 136 13.47 -22.06 0.82
N ASP A 137 14.80 -21.94 0.76
CA ASP A 137 15.66 -22.20 1.91
C ASP A 137 15.60 -21.02 2.88
N VAL A 138 15.12 -21.27 4.09
CA VAL A 138 14.94 -20.25 5.13
C VAL A 138 16.27 -19.57 5.48
N ASN A 139 17.36 -20.33 5.56
CA ASN A 139 18.66 -19.78 5.94
C ASN A 139 19.25 -18.88 4.85
N GLU A 140 18.97 -19.18 3.57
CA GLU A 140 19.40 -18.35 2.45
C GLU A 140 18.62 -17.03 2.39
N VAL A 141 17.32 -17.08 2.74
CA VAL A 141 16.46 -15.89 2.69
C VAL A 141 16.66 -14.97 3.91
N GLU A 142 17.06 -15.52 5.07
CA GLU A 142 17.34 -14.74 6.27
C GLU A 142 18.75 -14.13 6.30
N ALA A 143 19.68 -14.57 5.43
CA ALA A 143 21.07 -14.11 5.40
C ALA A 143 21.22 -12.75 4.70
#